data_40e6a163acfb7ddd45467e64fd4a77ea
#
_entry.id   40e6a163acfb7ddd45467e64fd4a77ea
#
_cell.length_a   1.000
_cell.length_b   1.000
_cell.length_c   1.000
_cell.angle_alpha   90.00
_cell.angle_beta   90.00
_cell.angle_gamma   90.00
#
_symmetry.space_group_name_H-M   'P 1'
#
loop_
_entity.id
_entity.type
_entity.pdbx_description
1 polymer ?
#
loop_
_entity_poly.entity_id
_entity_poly.type
_entity_poly.pdbx_seq_one_letter_code
_entity_poly.pdbx_strand_id
1 'polypeptide(L)'
;MNPSNRAALTFALGLALVASVGCSGNNIALVGRDTLPARASRPIRSEIVGTVERVDTASNEIHLQSSPGHPGIVTYSVETRVRFLGQVYPVSQLRFGDVIAMQMENDARGNPHTHMIRLQERTGDWAQRHN
;
A
#
# COMPACT_ATOMS: atom_id res chain seq x y z
N MET A 1 17.24 -25.81 34.43
CA MET A 1 18.42 -25.14 34.99
C MET A 1 19.39 -24.91 33.87
N ASN A 2 19.52 -23.69 33.41
CA ASN A 2 20.72 -23.25 32.71
C ASN A 2 20.81 -21.73 32.83
N PRO A 3 21.88 -21.25 33.39
CA PRO A 3 22.03 -19.85 33.74
C PRO A 3 22.82 -19.08 32.67
N SER A 4 22.54 -17.79 32.63
CA SER A 4 23.50 -16.71 32.41
C SER A 4 24.25 -16.67 31.08
N ASN A 5 23.97 -15.63 30.31
CA ASN A 5 25.06 -14.84 29.73
C ASN A 5 24.68 -13.36 29.73
N ARG A 6 25.10 -12.71 30.80
CA ARG A 6 25.32 -11.27 30.88
C ARG A 6 26.61 -10.98 30.11
N ALA A 7 26.51 -10.20 29.07
CA ALA A 7 27.65 -9.50 28.53
C ALA A 7 27.31 -8.02 28.48
N ALA A 8 27.75 -7.35 29.50
CA ALA A 8 27.94 -5.91 29.51
C ALA A 8 29.13 -5.57 28.59
N LEU A 9 28.99 -4.64 27.71
CA LEU A 9 30.13 -3.95 27.10
C LEU A 9 29.85 -2.46 27.01
N THR A 10 30.60 -1.84 27.75
CA THR A 10 30.94 -0.48 28.13
C THR A 10 31.43 0.36 26.94
N PHE A 11 31.02 1.65 26.93
CA PHE A 11 31.75 2.86 26.56
C PHE A 11 32.48 3.00 25.21
N ALA A 12 32.12 4.03 24.47
CA ALA A 12 33.07 5.03 24.03
C ALA A 12 32.38 6.37 23.77
N LEU A 13 32.62 7.27 24.63
CA LEU A 13 32.37 8.72 24.55
C LEU A 13 33.39 9.31 23.55
N GLY A 14 32.90 9.78 22.42
CA GLY A 14 33.73 10.48 21.41
C GLY A 14 33.17 11.88 21.18
N LEU A 15 33.67 12.83 21.96
CA LEU A 15 33.47 14.28 21.81
C LEU A 15 34.41 14.78 20.69
N ALA A 16 33.90 15.18 19.54
CA ALA A 16 34.62 15.91 18.53
C ALA A 16 33.92 17.23 18.23
N LEU A 17 34.37 18.27 18.89
CA LEU A 17 34.13 19.67 18.55
C LEU A 17 34.96 19.99 17.28
N VAL A 18 34.25 20.34 16.20
CA VAL A 18 34.87 21.07 15.09
C VAL A 18 34.11 22.36 14.88
N ALA A 19 34.68 23.43 15.42
CA ALA A 19 34.32 24.78 15.06
C ALA A 19 34.95 25.10 13.70
N SER A 20 34.18 25.40 12.70
CA SER A 20 34.62 26.10 11.50
C SER A 20 33.90 27.43 11.38
N VAL A 21 34.65 28.46 11.76
CA VAL A 21 34.40 29.86 11.48
C VAL A 21 34.68 30.13 10.00
N GLY A 22 33.79 30.91 9.36
CA GLY A 22 34.22 31.78 8.28
C GLY A 22 33.62 31.43 6.92
N CYS A 23 32.75 32.26 6.44
CA CYS A 23 33.05 33.28 5.47
C CYS A 23 31.77 34.06 5.15
N SER A 24 31.80 35.33 5.50
CA SER A 24 31.00 36.37 4.85
C SER A 24 31.27 36.36 3.35
N GLY A 25 30.26 36.03 2.60
CA GLY A 25 30.19 36.25 1.17
C GLY A 25 28.88 36.96 0.87
N ASN A 26 28.96 38.28 0.69
CA ASN A 26 27.95 39.09 0.04
C ASN A 26 27.68 38.49 -1.34
N ASN A 27 26.56 37.94 -1.57
CA ASN A 27 26.04 37.71 -2.90
C ASN A 27 24.61 38.25 -3.02
N ILE A 28 24.61 39.47 -3.54
CA ILE A 28 23.69 40.02 -4.52
C ILE A 28 22.48 39.17 -4.80
N ALA A 29 21.35 39.76 -4.45
CA ALA A 29 20.03 39.31 -4.86
C ALA A 29 19.99 39.01 -6.36
N LEU A 30 19.81 37.77 -6.72
CA LEU A 30 19.26 37.34 -7.99
C LEU A 30 17.90 36.75 -7.72
N VAL A 31 16.92 37.61 -7.92
CA VAL A 31 15.59 37.39 -8.51
C VAL A 31 15.15 35.92 -8.53
N GLY A 32 14.11 35.69 -7.74
CA GLY A 32 13.01 34.79 -8.01
C GLY A 32 13.28 33.61 -8.95
N ARG A 33 13.80 32.53 -8.37
CA ARG A 33 13.36 31.23 -8.83
C ARG A 33 12.29 30.79 -7.83
N ASP A 34 11.04 30.95 -8.29
CA ASP A 34 9.93 30.22 -7.73
C ASP A 34 10.35 28.76 -7.70
N THR A 35 10.91 28.32 -6.58
CA THR A 35 10.97 26.90 -6.24
C THR A 35 9.54 26.50 -6.03
N LEU A 36 8.88 26.13 -7.15
CA LEU A 36 7.65 25.39 -7.09
C LEU A 36 7.88 24.27 -6.07
N PRO A 37 7.05 24.17 -5.03
CA PRO A 37 7.19 23.11 -4.08
C PRO A 37 7.21 21.81 -4.89
N ALA A 38 8.27 21.02 -4.72
CA ALA A 38 8.38 19.73 -5.36
C ALA A 38 7.03 19.04 -5.17
N ARG A 39 6.30 18.94 -6.28
CA ARG A 39 4.97 18.36 -6.30
C ARG A 39 5.21 16.96 -5.77
N ALA A 40 4.86 16.77 -4.50
CA ALA A 40 5.01 15.47 -3.85
C ALA A 40 4.38 14.48 -4.82
N SER A 41 5.22 13.63 -5.39
CA SER A 41 4.79 12.64 -6.38
C SER A 41 3.74 11.81 -5.67
N ARG A 42 2.47 12.07 -5.98
CA ARG A 42 1.39 11.24 -5.47
C ARG A 42 1.74 9.84 -5.91
N PRO A 43 1.81 8.87 -4.99
CA PRO A 43 2.03 7.50 -5.38
C PRO A 43 1.03 7.19 -6.48
N ILE A 44 1.51 6.68 -7.60
CA ILE A 44 0.67 6.28 -8.72
C ILE A 44 -0.14 5.10 -8.19
N ARG A 45 -1.36 5.37 -7.76
CA ARG A 45 -2.30 4.33 -7.37
C ARG A 45 -2.83 3.74 -8.67
N SER A 46 -2.32 2.59 -9.03
CA SER A 46 -2.88 1.82 -10.13
C SER A 46 -4.18 1.18 -9.67
N GLU A 47 -5.25 1.44 -10.38
CA GLU A 47 -6.51 0.72 -10.19
C GLU A 47 -6.47 -0.53 -11.08
N ILE A 48 -6.71 -1.69 -10.47
CA ILE A 48 -6.78 -2.98 -11.15
C ILE A 48 -8.21 -3.47 -11.08
N VAL A 49 -8.71 -3.96 -12.21
CA VAL A 49 -9.99 -4.65 -12.31
C VAL A 49 -9.72 -6.13 -12.57
N GLY A 50 -10.38 -7.01 -11.82
CA GLY A 50 -10.24 -8.45 -11.98
C GLY A 50 -11.48 -9.18 -11.50
N THR A 51 -11.62 -10.43 -11.93
CA THR A 51 -12.67 -11.34 -11.48
C THR A 51 -12.11 -12.20 -10.35
N VAL A 52 -12.86 -12.31 -9.26
CA VAL A 52 -12.48 -13.14 -8.10
C VAL A 52 -12.55 -14.61 -8.48
N GLU A 53 -11.44 -15.32 -8.33
CA GLU A 53 -11.40 -16.77 -8.42
C GLU A 53 -11.62 -17.40 -7.05
N ARG A 54 -10.98 -16.85 -6.03
CA ARG A 54 -11.09 -17.36 -4.68
C ARG A 54 -10.57 -16.33 -3.68
N VAL A 55 -11.11 -16.40 -2.46
CA VAL A 55 -10.58 -15.68 -1.30
C VAL A 55 -10.01 -16.67 -0.32
N ASP A 56 -8.73 -16.53 0.00
CA ASP A 56 -8.06 -17.29 1.03
C ASP A 56 -7.95 -16.46 2.31
N THR A 57 -8.78 -16.79 3.29
CA THR A 57 -8.81 -16.06 4.57
C THR A 57 -7.70 -16.48 5.51
N ALA A 58 -7.06 -17.62 5.27
CA ALA A 58 -5.94 -18.08 6.10
C ALA A 58 -4.64 -17.34 5.77
N SER A 59 -4.40 -17.08 4.49
CA SER A 59 -3.24 -16.31 4.01
C SER A 59 -3.54 -14.82 3.79
N ASN A 60 -4.79 -14.39 3.90
CA ASN A 60 -5.27 -13.05 3.56
C ASN A 60 -4.98 -12.68 2.11
N GLU A 61 -5.32 -13.57 1.19
CA GLU A 61 -5.10 -13.43 -0.24
C GLU A 61 -6.41 -13.48 -1.03
N ILE A 62 -6.47 -12.67 -2.07
CA ILE A 62 -7.52 -12.72 -3.09
C ILE A 62 -6.85 -13.18 -4.38
N HIS A 63 -7.30 -14.29 -4.91
CA HIS A 63 -6.89 -14.81 -6.20
C HIS A 63 -7.83 -14.26 -7.27
N LEU A 64 -7.24 -13.72 -8.33
CA LEU A 64 -7.95 -13.05 -9.41
C LEU A 64 -7.64 -13.69 -10.74
N GLN A 65 -8.65 -13.85 -11.54
CA GLN A 65 -8.48 -13.95 -12.97
C GLN A 65 -8.24 -12.53 -13.51
N SER A 66 -6.99 -12.22 -13.81
CA SER A 66 -6.58 -10.90 -14.25
C SER A 66 -6.01 -10.94 -15.66
N SER A 67 -6.03 -9.78 -16.32
CA SER A 67 -5.38 -9.63 -17.63
C SER A 67 -3.85 -9.75 -17.50
N PRO A 68 -3.13 -10.14 -18.56
CA PRO A 68 -1.69 -10.19 -18.56
C PRO A 68 -1.08 -8.86 -18.08
N GLY A 69 -0.09 -8.94 -17.18
CA GLY A 69 0.58 -7.77 -16.62
C GLY A 69 -0.01 -7.27 -15.29
N HIS A 70 -1.10 -7.85 -14.81
CA HIS A 70 -1.66 -7.57 -13.49
C HIS A 70 -1.40 -8.73 -12.52
N PRO A 71 -1.24 -8.45 -11.21
CA PRO A 71 -1.06 -9.52 -10.23
C PRO A 71 -2.30 -10.41 -10.16
N GLY A 72 -2.10 -11.71 -10.27
CA GLY A 72 -3.16 -12.71 -10.06
C GLY A 72 -3.47 -12.97 -8.60
N ILE A 73 -2.60 -12.53 -7.70
CA ILE A 73 -2.76 -12.66 -6.25
C ILE A 73 -2.51 -11.30 -5.61
N VAL A 74 -3.44 -10.87 -4.76
CA VAL A 74 -3.38 -9.60 -4.02
C VAL A 74 -3.58 -9.88 -2.56
N THR A 75 -2.69 -9.35 -1.72
CA THR A 75 -2.83 -9.44 -0.27
C THR A 75 -3.78 -8.36 0.26
N TYR A 76 -4.45 -8.65 1.36
CA TYR A 76 -5.32 -7.71 2.06
C TYR A 76 -5.09 -7.77 3.57
N SER A 77 -5.57 -6.77 4.30
CA SER A 77 -5.50 -6.73 5.76
C SER A 77 -6.89 -6.86 6.39
N VAL A 78 -6.94 -7.00 7.69
CA VAL A 78 -8.20 -7.00 8.47
C VAL A 78 -8.97 -5.67 8.34
N GLU A 79 -8.27 -4.61 7.94
CA GLU A 79 -8.86 -3.28 7.73
C GLU A 79 -9.41 -3.10 6.31
N THR A 80 -9.04 -3.98 5.39
CA THR A 80 -9.53 -3.92 4.01
C THR A 80 -11.03 -4.08 3.96
N ARG A 81 -11.69 -3.21 3.23
CA ARG A 81 -13.15 -3.18 3.10
C ARG A 81 -13.58 -3.29 1.65
N VAL A 82 -14.69 -3.97 1.44
CA VAL A 82 -15.36 -4.09 0.14
C VAL A 82 -16.55 -3.14 0.13
N ARG A 83 -16.62 -2.25 -0.86
CA ARG A 83 -17.77 -1.37 -1.08
C ARG A 83 -18.62 -1.86 -2.25
N PHE A 84 -19.93 -1.97 -2.02
CA PHE A 84 -20.91 -2.32 -3.04
C PHE A 84 -22.21 -1.56 -2.81
N LEU A 85 -22.68 -0.83 -3.81
CA LEU A 85 -23.93 -0.05 -3.74
C LEU A 85 -24.05 0.85 -2.49
N GLY A 86 -22.93 1.45 -2.07
CA GLY A 86 -22.88 2.33 -0.90
C GLY A 86 -22.74 1.62 0.43
N GLN A 87 -22.81 0.30 0.46
CA GLN A 87 -22.62 -0.52 1.67
C GLN A 87 -21.18 -1.03 1.77
N VAL A 88 -20.77 -1.37 2.99
CA VAL A 88 -19.43 -1.86 3.30
C VAL A 88 -19.51 -3.28 3.84
N TYR A 89 -18.68 -4.16 3.28
CA TYR A 89 -18.63 -5.59 3.60
C TYR A 89 -17.21 -6.03 3.91
N PRO A 90 -17.03 -7.10 4.70
CA PRO A 90 -15.73 -7.74 4.85
C PRO A 90 -15.32 -8.48 3.56
N VAL A 91 -14.02 -8.65 3.36
CA VAL A 91 -13.46 -9.34 2.17
C VAL A 91 -13.98 -10.78 2.03
N SER A 92 -14.25 -11.44 3.16
CA SER A 92 -14.79 -12.82 3.19
C SER A 92 -16.15 -12.99 2.51
N GLN A 93 -16.85 -11.89 2.19
CA GLN A 93 -18.11 -11.93 1.47
C GLN A 93 -17.98 -11.89 -0.06
N LEU A 94 -16.76 -11.70 -0.57
CA LEU A 94 -16.50 -11.86 -1.99
C LEU A 94 -16.70 -13.33 -2.42
N ARG A 95 -17.22 -13.51 -3.62
CA ARG A 95 -17.55 -14.81 -4.18
C ARG A 95 -16.80 -15.03 -5.49
N PHE A 96 -16.66 -16.28 -5.86
CA PHE A 96 -16.19 -16.65 -7.20
C PHE A 96 -17.04 -15.95 -8.27
N GLY A 97 -16.37 -15.34 -9.23
CA GLY A 97 -16.99 -14.64 -10.35
C GLY A 97 -17.37 -13.17 -10.07
N ASP A 98 -17.20 -12.67 -8.83
CA ASP A 98 -17.41 -11.25 -8.55
C ASP A 98 -16.37 -10.40 -9.30
N VAL A 99 -16.80 -9.33 -9.96
CA VAL A 99 -15.92 -8.38 -10.62
C VAL A 99 -15.60 -7.25 -9.65
N ILE A 100 -14.33 -7.07 -9.35
CA ILE A 100 -13.86 -6.08 -8.39
C ILE A 100 -12.84 -5.13 -9.00
N ALA A 101 -12.84 -3.90 -8.53
CA ALA A 101 -11.81 -2.90 -8.79
C ALA A 101 -11.08 -2.59 -7.48
N MET A 102 -9.76 -2.52 -7.53
CA MET A 102 -8.91 -2.30 -6.37
C MET A 102 -7.90 -1.21 -6.63
N GLN A 103 -7.63 -0.38 -5.63
CA GLN A 103 -6.47 0.50 -5.63
C GLN A 103 -5.28 -0.28 -5.07
N MET A 104 -4.27 -0.44 -5.90
CA MET A 104 -3.08 -1.19 -5.53
C MET A 104 -2.02 -0.27 -4.95
N GLU A 105 -1.42 -0.72 -3.87
CA GLU A 105 -0.23 -0.16 -3.25
C GLU A 105 0.76 -1.32 -3.04
N ASN A 106 2.03 -1.00 -2.88
CA ASN A 106 3.00 -2.01 -2.47
C ASN A 106 3.19 -1.90 -0.95
N ASP A 107 3.21 -3.04 -0.28
CA ASP A 107 3.59 -3.10 1.13
C ASP A 107 5.09 -2.79 1.30
N ALA A 108 5.57 -2.75 2.54
CA ALA A 108 6.97 -2.49 2.86
C ALA A 108 7.95 -3.53 2.28
N ARG A 109 7.44 -4.69 1.83
CA ARG A 109 8.20 -5.77 1.19
C ARG A 109 8.09 -5.75 -0.33
N GLY A 110 7.31 -4.83 -0.89
CA GLY A 110 7.06 -4.73 -2.33
C GLY A 110 5.95 -5.64 -2.85
N ASN A 111 5.19 -6.31 -1.98
CA ASN A 111 4.07 -7.15 -2.41
C ASN A 111 2.84 -6.29 -2.73
N PRO A 112 2.08 -6.64 -3.77
CA PRO A 112 0.85 -5.94 -4.10
C PRO A 112 -0.18 -6.10 -2.98
N HIS A 113 -0.67 -4.99 -2.47
CA HIS A 113 -1.60 -4.89 -1.36
C HIS A 113 -2.72 -3.91 -1.66
N THR A 114 -3.90 -4.16 -1.10
CA THR A 114 -5.05 -3.26 -1.23
C THR A 114 -5.70 -2.96 0.11
N HIS A 115 -6.13 -1.71 0.28
CA HIS A 115 -6.91 -1.28 1.44
C HIS A 115 -8.40 -1.14 1.14
N MET A 116 -8.75 -0.91 -0.12
CA MET A 116 -10.13 -0.73 -0.53
C MET A 116 -10.42 -1.45 -1.83
N ILE A 117 -11.50 -2.20 -1.79
CA ILE A 117 -12.02 -2.97 -2.91
C ILE A 117 -13.41 -2.39 -3.24
N ARG A 118 -13.65 -2.15 -4.51
CA ARG A 118 -14.97 -1.79 -5.00
C ARG A 118 -15.53 -2.96 -5.80
N LEU A 119 -16.57 -3.58 -5.31
CA LEU A 119 -17.32 -4.60 -6.04
C LEU A 119 -18.11 -3.89 -7.14
N GLN A 120 -17.85 -4.23 -8.40
CA GLN A 120 -18.51 -3.66 -9.57
C GLN A 120 -19.73 -4.51 -9.96
N GLU A 121 -19.52 -5.81 -10.01
CA GLU A 121 -20.57 -6.77 -10.36
C GLU A 121 -20.53 -7.95 -9.40
N ARG A 122 -21.69 -8.36 -8.93
CA ARG A 122 -21.84 -9.55 -8.09
C ARG A 122 -22.38 -10.70 -8.93
N THR A 123 -21.72 -11.85 -8.80
CA THR A 123 -22.19 -13.07 -9.46
C THR A 123 -23.60 -13.41 -8.99
N GLY A 124 -24.52 -13.54 -9.95
CA GLY A 124 -25.93 -13.81 -9.70
C GLY A 124 -26.87 -12.61 -9.84
N ASP A 125 -26.38 -11.37 -9.72
CA ASP A 125 -27.23 -10.17 -9.84
C ASP A 125 -27.66 -9.89 -11.30
N TRP A 126 -26.94 -10.44 -12.29
CA TRP A 126 -27.31 -10.34 -13.69
C TRP A 126 -28.59 -11.13 -14.02
N ALA A 127 -28.83 -12.23 -13.30
CA ALA A 127 -30.03 -13.04 -13.48
C ALA A 127 -31.31 -12.32 -13.03
N GLN A 128 -31.22 -11.36 -12.13
CA GLN A 128 -32.38 -10.61 -11.63
C GLN A 128 -32.71 -9.36 -12.45
N ARG A 129 -31.80 -8.88 -13.31
CA ARG A 129 -32.04 -7.68 -14.13
C ARG A 129 -32.70 -7.98 -15.49
N HIS A 130 -32.84 -9.23 -15.84
CA HIS A 130 -33.33 -9.66 -17.17
C HIS A 130 -34.61 -10.53 -17.10
N ASN A 131 -35.33 -10.50 -15.98
CA ASN A 131 -36.63 -11.12 -15.80
C ASN A 131 -37.76 -10.10 -15.78
#